data_52c9a25dd3e64a509f80c58f270d7293
#
_entry.id   52c9a25dd3e64a509f80c58f270d7293
#
_cell.length_a   1.000
_cell.length_b   1.000
_cell.length_c   1.000
_cell.angle_alpha   90.00
_cell.angle_beta   90.00
_cell.angle_gamma   90.00
#
_symmetry.space_group_name_H-M   'P 1'
#
loop_
_entity.id
_entity.type
_entity.pdbx_description
1 polymer ?
#
loop_
_entity_poly.entity_id
_entity_poly.type
_entity_poly.pdbx_seq_one_letter_code
_entity_poly.pdbx_strand_id
1 'polypeptide(L)'
;MKSKIVLFVFIALLAGASMFKGEILSNISIKFSNYAINSYDNFAKSVKDYINEYFRQASEIEKLRAQNKELERSATLLSTFANELNQILKDKNSTAYAPAVKLVKGLSYVHIGDYNKIWISEFEGYDPNKIYGLIYQGSSAGIVIAKDGKPLAYLQNDPKSIFAVYIGNDKIPGVAHGNQGQIMVKFIPQWLSPKEGDEVFTSGLDGIFFSGVPVGRVSKILKESSYQSVIVESYAKLNIPNYLYVVTKEK
;
A
#
# COMPACT_ATOMS: atom_id res chain seq x y z
N MET A 1 -10.48 76.08 45.54
CA MET A 1 -11.22 75.27 46.52
C MET A 1 -12.25 74.35 45.85
N LYS A 2 -12.96 74.74 44.78
CA LYS A 2 -14.01 73.91 44.11
C LYS A 2 -13.50 72.58 43.49
N SER A 3 -12.28 72.57 42.96
CA SER A 3 -11.75 71.31 42.32
C SER A 3 -11.43 70.18 43.31
N LYS A 4 -10.99 70.52 44.54
CA LYS A 4 -10.74 69.48 45.57
C LYS A 4 -12.02 68.83 46.12
N ILE A 5 -13.11 69.58 46.15
CA ILE A 5 -14.43 69.08 46.58
C ILE A 5 -14.97 68.16 45.54
N VAL A 6 -14.87 68.47 44.25
CA VAL A 6 -15.31 67.61 43.15
C VAL A 6 -14.56 66.24 43.14
N LEU A 7 -13.25 66.30 43.39
CA LEU A 7 -12.44 65.08 43.49
C LEU A 7 -12.83 64.22 44.68
N PHE A 8 -13.14 64.83 45.84
CA PHE A 8 -13.56 64.13 47.03
C PHE A 8 -14.94 63.47 46.85
N VAL A 9 -15.86 64.17 46.18
CA VAL A 9 -17.19 63.63 45.83
C VAL A 9 -17.06 62.47 44.83
N PHE A 10 -16.16 62.56 43.87
CA PHE A 10 -15.91 61.48 42.90
C PHE A 10 -15.31 60.24 43.56
N ILE A 11 -14.37 60.43 44.50
CA ILE A 11 -13.79 59.31 45.26
C ILE A 11 -14.81 58.68 46.20
N ALA A 12 -15.68 59.51 46.86
CA ALA A 12 -16.77 58.99 47.70
C ALA A 12 -17.84 58.24 46.89
N LEU A 13 -18.16 58.68 45.67
CA LEU A 13 -19.02 57.96 44.73
C LEU A 13 -18.39 56.65 44.26
N LEU A 14 -17.13 56.59 43.96
CA LEU A 14 -16.41 55.40 43.64
C LEU A 14 -16.35 54.42 44.82
N ALA A 15 -16.07 54.90 46.03
CA ALA A 15 -16.08 54.07 47.22
C ALA A 15 -17.48 53.56 47.57
N GLY A 16 -18.54 54.39 47.44
CA GLY A 16 -19.92 53.94 47.60
C GLY A 16 -20.38 52.95 46.57
N ALA A 17 -19.98 53.12 45.31
CA ALA A 17 -20.24 52.15 44.25
C ALA A 17 -19.52 50.82 44.48
N SER A 18 -18.31 50.88 45.08
CA SER A 18 -17.55 49.68 45.46
C SER A 18 -18.21 48.86 46.58
N MET A 19 -18.83 49.52 47.56
CA MET A 19 -19.51 48.84 48.68
C MET A 19 -20.88 48.23 48.30
N PHE A 20 -21.59 48.80 47.32
CA PHE A 20 -22.96 48.36 46.99
C PHE A 20 -23.05 47.34 45.84
N LYS A 21 -21.95 47.08 45.10
CA LYS A 21 -22.01 46.21 43.92
C LYS A 21 -20.82 45.24 43.80
N GLY A 22 -20.28 44.73 44.91
CA GLY A 22 -19.24 43.72 44.90
C GLY A 22 -19.63 42.47 44.08
N GLU A 23 -20.88 42.03 44.13
CA GLU A 23 -21.38 40.89 43.37
C GLU A 23 -21.49 41.14 41.85
N ILE A 24 -21.85 42.37 41.45
CA ILE A 24 -22.01 42.72 40.01
C ILE A 24 -20.66 42.84 39.33
N LEU A 25 -19.67 43.44 40.01
CA LEU A 25 -18.29 43.58 39.48
C LEU A 25 -17.56 42.22 39.41
N SER A 26 -17.76 41.35 40.38
CA SER A 26 -17.21 39.99 40.36
C SER A 26 -17.79 39.14 39.21
N ASN A 27 -19.10 39.21 39.02
CA ASN A 27 -19.78 38.49 37.94
C ASN A 27 -19.38 39.00 36.53
N ILE A 28 -19.17 40.29 36.37
CA ILE A 28 -18.68 40.88 35.10
C ILE A 28 -17.22 40.48 34.85
N SER A 29 -16.38 40.54 35.86
CA SER A 29 -14.97 40.15 35.73
C SER A 29 -14.78 38.67 35.45
N ILE A 30 -15.56 37.78 36.06
CA ILE A 30 -15.57 36.35 35.80
C ILE A 30 -16.07 36.04 34.37
N LYS A 31 -17.15 36.70 33.95
CA LYS A 31 -17.64 36.52 32.56
C LYS A 31 -16.67 36.99 31.51
N PHE A 32 -16.00 38.14 31.75
CA PHE A 32 -14.99 38.67 30.85
C PHE A 32 -13.74 37.79 30.82
N SER A 33 -13.29 37.30 31.97
CA SER A 33 -12.16 36.38 32.09
C SER A 33 -12.45 35.05 31.35
N ASN A 34 -13.65 34.45 31.58
CA ASN A 34 -14.05 33.23 30.91
C ASN A 34 -14.18 33.42 29.38
N TYR A 35 -14.70 34.55 28.95
CA TYR A 35 -14.78 34.87 27.51
C TYR A 35 -13.37 35.04 26.90
N ALA A 36 -12.46 35.70 27.57
CA ALA A 36 -11.07 35.89 27.12
C ALA A 36 -10.33 34.54 27.08
N ILE A 37 -10.47 33.70 28.11
CA ILE A 37 -9.87 32.35 28.18
C ILE A 37 -10.42 31.46 27.07
N ASN A 38 -11.76 31.37 26.92
CA ASN A 38 -12.39 30.57 25.89
C ASN A 38 -12.02 31.05 24.47
N SER A 39 -11.91 32.35 24.26
CA SER A 39 -11.47 32.90 22.97
C SER A 39 -10.02 32.56 22.68
N TYR A 40 -9.14 32.61 23.68
CA TYR A 40 -7.75 32.20 23.54
C TYR A 40 -7.62 30.69 23.27
N ASP A 41 -8.34 29.87 24.01
CA ASP A 41 -8.34 28.42 23.82
C ASP A 41 -8.88 28.01 22.44
N ASN A 42 -9.93 28.65 21.97
CA ASN A 42 -10.48 28.42 20.64
C ASN A 42 -9.49 28.88 19.55
N PHE A 43 -8.84 30.01 19.73
CA PHE A 43 -7.80 30.48 18.82
C PHE A 43 -6.60 29.54 18.81
N ALA A 44 -6.10 29.15 20.00
CA ALA A 44 -4.97 28.22 20.12
C ALA A 44 -5.29 26.85 19.50
N LYS A 45 -6.51 26.32 19.69
CA LYS A 45 -6.98 25.11 19.01
C LYS A 45 -7.01 25.28 17.49
N SER A 46 -7.62 26.34 17.00
CA SER A 46 -7.69 26.60 15.55
C SER A 46 -6.30 26.70 14.89
N VAL A 47 -5.35 27.36 15.55
CA VAL A 47 -3.97 27.44 15.07
C VAL A 47 -3.30 26.08 15.09
N LYS A 48 -3.49 25.30 16.17
CA LYS A 48 -2.94 23.95 16.28
C LYS A 48 -3.54 23.01 15.21
N ASP A 49 -4.83 23.07 14.99
CA ASP A 49 -5.52 22.27 13.98
C ASP A 49 -5.07 22.64 12.56
N TYR A 50 -4.91 23.93 12.28
CA TYR A 50 -4.38 24.41 11.01
C TYR A 50 -2.94 23.94 10.76
N ILE A 51 -2.07 24.02 11.79
CA ILE A 51 -0.69 23.54 11.72
C ILE A 51 -0.66 22.02 11.50
N ASN A 52 -1.44 21.26 12.26
CA ASN A 52 -1.52 19.82 12.12
C ASN A 52 -2.04 19.40 10.74
N GLU A 53 -3.04 20.09 10.22
CA GLU A 53 -3.59 19.85 8.87
C GLU A 53 -2.53 20.14 7.80
N TYR A 54 -1.78 21.24 7.94
CA TYR A 54 -0.70 21.60 7.02
C TYR A 54 0.41 20.53 7.00
N PHE A 55 0.85 20.06 8.18
CA PHE A 55 1.84 18.99 8.26
C PHE A 55 1.31 17.65 7.74
N ARG A 56 0.04 17.35 7.98
CA ARG A 56 -0.61 16.15 7.43
C ARG A 56 -0.64 16.20 5.90
N GLN A 57 -1.05 17.32 5.32
CA GLN A 57 -1.07 17.51 3.87
C GLN A 57 0.34 17.44 3.27
N ALA A 58 1.35 18.06 3.89
CA ALA A 58 2.73 17.98 3.45
C ALA A 58 3.26 16.54 3.46
N SER A 59 3.00 15.79 4.52
CA SER A 59 3.35 14.37 4.62
C SER A 59 2.63 13.51 3.58
N GLU A 60 1.36 13.80 3.31
CA GLU A 60 0.59 13.08 2.29
C GLU A 60 1.09 13.36 0.87
N ILE A 61 1.46 14.60 0.58
CA ILE A 61 2.08 14.98 -0.69
C ILE A 61 3.41 14.25 -0.88
N GLU A 62 4.24 14.18 0.15
CA GLU A 62 5.52 13.48 0.09
C GLU A 62 5.33 11.97 -0.14
N LYS A 63 4.37 11.36 0.56
CA LYS A 63 3.98 9.97 0.37
C LYS A 63 3.46 9.70 -1.05
N LEU A 64 2.60 10.57 -1.57
CA LEU A 64 2.07 10.45 -2.93
C LEU A 64 3.17 10.61 -3.99
N ARG A 65 4.12 11.52 -3.78
CA ARG A 65 5.29 11.68 -4.66
C ARG A 65 6.19 10.45 -4.66
N ALA A 66 6.44 9.87 -3.48
CA ALA A 66 7.20 8.62 -3.36
C ALA A 66 6.50 7.45 -4.07
N GLN A 67 5.19 7.33 -3.90
CA GLN A 67 4.38 6.31 -4.60
C GLN A 67 4.37 6.52 -6.12
N ASN A 68 4.26 7.77 -6.59
CA ASN A 68 4.28 8.08 -8.01
C ASN A 68 5.63 7.72 -8.65
N LYS A 69 6.74 8.09 -7.98
CA LYS A 69 8.08 7.70 -8.42
C LYS A 69 8.28 6.17 -8.47
N GLU A 70 7.68 5.46 -7.54
CA GLU A 70 7.75 4.01 -7.50
C GLU A 70 6.91 3.36 -8.60
N LEU A 71 5.73 3.92 -8.89
CA LEU A 71 4.90 3.51 -10.02
C LEU A 71 5.61 3.73 -11.36
N GLU A 72 6.23 4.89 -11.55
CA GLU A 72 7.02 5.20 -12.74
C GLU A 72 8.19 4.22 -12.93
N ARG A 73 8.89 3.89 -11.83
CA ARG A 73 9.97 2.90 -11.86
C ARG A 73 9.47 1.51 -12.26
N SER A 74 8.35 1.07 -11.70
CA SER A 74 7.74 -0.21 -12.02
C SER A 74 7.25 -0.27 -13.46
N ALA A 75 6.64 0.80 -13.96
CA ALA A 75 6.22 0.92 -15.36
C ALA A 75 7.42 0.87 -16.31
N THR A 76 8.51 1.55 -15.97
CA THR A 76 9.75 1.56 -16.75
C THR A 76 10.38 0.16 -16.80
N LEU A 77 10.44 -0.55 -15.67
CA LEU A 77 10.95 -1.92 -15.63
C LEU A 77 10.11 -2.86 -16.49
N LEU A 78 8.77 -2.79 -16.38
CA LEU A 78 7.87 -3.58 -17.22
C LEU A 78 8.04 -3.29 -18.71
N SER A 79 8.18 -2.02 -19.10
CA SER A 79 8.42 -1.64 -20.49
C SER A 79 9.79 -2.12 -21.00
N THR A 80 10.81 -2.09 -20.15
CA THR A 80 12.14 -2.60 -20.49
C THR A 80 12.12 -4.11 -20.74
N PHE A 81 11.50 -4.88 -19.84
CA PHE A 81 11.31 -6.32 -20.03
C PHE A 81 10.50 -6.65 -21.27
N ALA A 82 9.43 -5.89 -21.55
CA ALA A 82 8.66 -6.05 -22.77
C ALA A 82 9.50 -5.80 -24.03
N ASN A 83 10.35 -4.78 -24.00
CA ASN A 83 11.22 -4.46 -25.13
C ASN A 83 12.32 -5.52 -25.34
N GLU A 84 12.96 -6.01 -24.27
CA GLU A 84 13.93 -7.09 -24.35
C GLU A 84 13.31 -8.39 -24.90
N LEU A 85 12.11 -8.74 -24.39
CA LEU A 85 11.38 -9.89 -24.89
C LEU A 85 11.04 -9.74 -26.38
N ASN A 86 10.59 -8.56 -26.81
CA ASN A 86 10.28 -8.27 -28.20
C ASN A 86 11.52 -8.31 -29.11
N GLN A 87 12.70 -7.93 -28.63
CA GLN A 87 13.95 -8.09 -29.38
C GLN A 87 14.28 -9.56 -29.59
N ILE A 88 14.20 -10.38 -28.54
CA ILE A 88 14.42 -11.84 -28.62
C ILE A 88 13.43 -12.51 -29.57
N LEU A 89 12.18 -12.08 -29.57
CA LEU A 89 11.13 -12.61 -30.46
C LEU A 89 11.34 -12.20 -31.92
N LYS A 90 11.81 -10.98 -32.18
CA LYS A 90 12.17 -10.51 -33.53
C LYS A 90 13.29 -11.33 -34.15
N ASP A 91 14.32 -11.65 -33.35
CA ASP A 91 15.43 -12.48 -33.81
C ASP A 91 15.01 -13.91 -34.19
N LYS A 92 13.86 -14.39 -33.69
CA LYS A 92 13.30 -15.72 -33.96
C LYS A 92 12.14 -15.72 -34.97
N ASN A 93 11.91 -14.63 -35.69
CA ASN A 93 10.77 -14.49 -36.62
C ASN A 93 9.39 -14.74 -35.97
N SER A 94 9.27 -14.46 -34.69
CA SER A 94 8.02 -14.60 -33.90
C SER A 94 7.24 -13.30 -33.83
N THR A 95 5.95 -13.38 -33.62
CA THR A 95 5.06 -12.21 -33.47
C THR A 95 5.48 -11.36 -32.25
N ALA A 96 5.54 -10.06 -32.38
CA ALA A 96 5.84 -9.15 -31.27
C ALA A 96 4.83 -9.35 -30.13
N TYR A 97 5.31 -9.58 -28.93
CA TYR A 97 4.50 -9.76 -27.74
C TYR A 97 4.57 -8.50 -26.88
N ALA A 98 3.43 -7.83 -26.68
CA ALA A 98 3.32 -6.75 -25.71
C ALA A 98 2.57 -7.29 -24.48
N PRO A 99 3.23 -7.44 -23.31
CA PRO A 99 2.54 -7.87 -22.11
C PRO A 99 1.51 -6.81 -21.71
N ALA A 100 0.24 -7.15 -21.80
CA ALA A 100 -0.82 -6.28 -21.33
C ALA A 100 -0.88 -6.32 -19.80
N VAL A 101 -0.73 -5.16 -19.17
CA VAL A 101 -0.91 -4.98 -17.73
C VAL A 101 -1.86 -3.82 -17.47
N LYS A 102 -2.73 -3.96 -16.48
CA LYS A 102 -3.66 -2.90 -16.06
C LYS A 102 -3.37 -2.50 -14.62
N LEU A 103 -3.30 -1.19 -14.39
CA LEU A 103 -3.15 -0.64 -13.05
C LEU A 103 -4.47 -0.81 -12.28
N VAL A 104 -4.40 -1.34 -11.07
CA VAL A 104 -5.52 -1.49 -10.15
C VAL A 104 -5.20 -0.89 -8.80
N LYS A 105 -6.23 -0.45 -8.09
CA LYS A 105 -6.13 0.10 -6.74
C LYS A 105 -6.56 -0.94 -5.71
N GLY A 106 -5.79 -1.12 -4.64
CA GLY A 106 -6.22 -1.83 -3.45
C GLY A 106 -7.32 -1.02 -2.74
N LEU A 107 -8.46 -1.65 -2.47
CA LEU A 107 -9.63 -0.99 -1.88
C LEU A 107 -9.69 -1.23 -0.37
N SER A 108 -9.67 -2.49 0.04
CA SER A 108 -9.75 -2.88 1.45
C SER A 108 -9.30 -4.32 1.65
N TYR A 109 -8.93 -4.67 2.88
CA TYR A 109 -8.77 -6.06 3.27
C TYR A 109 -10.11 -6.78 3.36
N VAL A 110 -10.12 -8.09 3.11
CA VAL A 110 -11.34 -8.92 3.19
C VAL A 110 -11.78 -9.09 4.65
N HIS A 111 -10.82 -9.27 5.56
CA HIS A 111 -11.05 -9.38 7.00
C HIS A 111 -9.98 -8.61 7.77
N ILE A 112 -10.36 -8.06 8.91
CA ILE A 112 -9.42 -7.44 9.83
C ILE A 112 -8.48 -8.55 10.37
N GLY A 113 -7.18 -8.33 10.24
CA GLY A 113 -6.15 -9.29 10.66
C GLY A 113 -5.69 -10.27 9.56
N ASP A 114 -6.37 -10.35 8.42
CA ASP A 114 -5.91 -11.10 7.24
C ASP A 114 -5.39 -10.13 6.17
N TYR A 115 -4.11 -9.88 6.21
CA TYR A 115 -3.44 -8.95 5.29
C TYR A 115 -3.05 -9.58 3.95
N ASN A 116 -3.36 -10.86 3.73
CA ASN A 116 -3.02 -11.57 2.50
C ASN A 116 -4.14 -11.54 1.45
N LYS A 117 -5.30 -10.95 1.78
CA LYS A 117 -6.47 -10.87 0.90
C LYS A 117 -6.96 -9.44 0.80
N ILE A 118 -6.97 -8.90 -0.42
CA ILE A 118 -7.33 -7.51 -0.70
C ILE A 118 -8.37 -7.46 -1.81
N TRP A 119 -9.47 -6.73 -1.58
CA TRP A 119 -10.34 -6.30 -2.67
C TRP A 119 -9.62 -5.26 -3.52
N ILE A 120 -9.64 -5.44 -4.83
CA ILE A 120 -9.06 -4.49 -5.77
C ILE A 120 -10.14 -3.87 -6.65
N SER A 121 -9.81 -2.73 -7.27
CA SER A 121 -10.71 -2.09 -8.23
C SER A 121 -10.90 -2.97 -9.47
N GLU A 122 -12.08 -2.91 -10.05
CA GLU A 122 -12.31 -3.48 -11.38
C GLU A 122 -11.41 -2.82 -12.41
N PHE A 123 -11.11 -3.55 -13.47
CA PHE A 123 -10.28 -3.10 -14.58
C PHE A 123 -10.90 -3.50 -15.90
N GLU A 124 -10.57 -2.78 -16.92
CA GLU A 124 -11.06 -3.03 -18.28
C GLU A 124 -10.66 -4.43 -18.79
N GLY A 125 -11.61 -5.20 -19.28
CA GLY A 125 -11.40 -6.58 -19.72
C GLY A 125 -11.40 -7.60 -18.58
N TYR A 126 -11.88 -7.25 -17.38
CA TYR A 126 -12.03 -8.21 -16.29
C TYR A 126 -13.05 -9.29 -16.63
N ASP A 127 -12.64 -10.55 -16.53
CA ASP A 127 -13.47 -11.75 -16.71
C ASP A 127 -13.45 -12.56 -15.41
N PRO A 128 -14.61 -12.74 -14.75
CA PRO A 128 -14.69 -13.50 -13.49
C PRO A 128 -14.27 -14.97 -13.61
N ASN A 129 -14.20 -15.52 -14.81
CA ASN A 129 -13.80 -16.92 -15.04
C ASN A 129 -12.28 -17.09 -15.23
N LYS A 130 -11.52 -16.00 -15.21
CA LYS A 130 -10.06 -16.02 -15.37
C LYS A 130 -9.35 -15.74 -14.06
N ILE A 131 -8.14 -16.33 -13.96
CA ILE A 131 -7.17 -16.01 -12.91
C ILE A 131 -6.11 -15.11 -13.54
N TYR A 132 -5.74 -14.04 -12.83
CA TYR A 132 -4.78 -13.07 -13.31
C TYR A 132 -3.58 -13.01 -12.38
N GLY A 133 -2.39 -12.81 -12.92
CA GLY A 133 -1.19 -12.52 -12.15
C GLY A 133 -1.20 -11.10 -11.61
N LEU A 134 -0.67 -10.93 -10.43
CA LEU A 134 -0.54 -9.63 -9.75
C LEU A 134 0.94 -9.26 -9.62
N ILE A 135 1.29 -8.06 -10.04
CA ILE A 135 2.67 -7.54 -10.02
C ILE A 135 2.73 -6.31 -9.13
N TYR A 136 3.76 -6.23 -8.31
CA TYR A 136 4.10 -5.09 -7.49
C TYR A 136 5.60 -4.83 -7.57
N GLN A 137 6.01 -3.59 -7.83
CA GLN A 137 7.43 -3.21 -7.94
C GLN A 137 8.25 -4.09 -8.92
N GLY A 138 7.62 -4.49 -10.02
CA GLY A 138 8.28 -5.34 -11.02
C GLY A 138 8.41 -6.82 -10.65
N SER A 139 7.88 -7.26 -9.53
CA SER A 139 7.93 -8.65 -9.06
C SER A 139 6.53 -9.22 -8.85
N SER A 140 6.40 -10.55 -8.86
CA SER A 140 5.11 -11.18 -8.57
C SER A 140 4.63 -10.82 -7.18
N ALA A 141 3.35 -10.51 -7.05
CA ALA A 141 2.72 -10.09 -5.80
C ALA A 141 1.58 -11.03 -5.36
N GLY A 142 1.22 -11.99 -6.21
CA GLY A 142 0.12 -12.91 -5.97
C GLY A 142 -0.75 -13.11 -7.21
N ILE A 143 -1.99 -13.49 -6.99
CA ILE A 143 -2.97 -13.72 -8.07
C ILE A 143 -4.29 -13.01 -7.78
N VAL A 144 -5.09 -12.79 -8.81
CA VAL A 144 -6.45 -12.25 -8.70
C VAL A 144 -7.44 -13.30 -9.18
N ILE A 145 -8.47 -13.53 -8.38
CA ILE A 145 -9.60 -14.38 -8.72
C ILE A 145 -10.92 -13.62 -8.55
N ALA A 146 -12.00 -14.17 -9.09
CA ALA A 146 -13.33 -13.68 -8.78
C ALA A 146 -13.84 -14.25 -7.45
N LYS A 147 -14.42 -13.38 -6.62
CA LYS A 147 -15.26 -13.75 -5.49
C LYS A 147 -16.53 -12.91 -5.56
N ASP A 148 -17.67 -13.57 -5.63
CA ASP A 148 -18.98 -12.91 -5.79
C ASP A 148 -19.00 -11.94 -7.01
N GLY A 149 -18.35 -12.33 -8.11
CA GLY A 149 -18.23 -11.54 -9.33
C GLY A 149 -17.22 -10.39 -9.29
N LYS A 150 -16.59 -10.12 -8.13
CA LYS A 150 -15.64 -9.01 -7.94
C LYS A 150 -14.19 -9.51 -7.88
N PRO A 151 -13.21 -8.69 -8.31
CA PRO A 151 -11.81 -9.09 -8.29
C PRO A 151 -11.25 -9.07 -6.87
N LEU A 152 -10.77 -10.23 -6.42
CA LEU A 152 -10.12 -10.45 -5.13
C LEU A 152 -8.67 -10.87 -5.36
N ALA A 153 -7.74 -10.12 -4.81
CA ALA A 153 -6.32 -10.46 -4.82
C ALA A 153 -5.96 -11.36 -3.63
N TYR A 154 -5.38 -12.51 -3.90
CA TYR A 154 -4.61 -13.30 -2.96
C TYR A 154 -3.14 -12.92 -3.10
N LEU A 155 -2.59 -12.28 -2.08
CA LEU A 155 -1.19 -11.92 -2.10
C LEU A 155 -0.30 -13.17 -2.00
N GLN A 156 0.95 -13.06 -2.40
CA GLN A 156 1.84 -14.22 -2.59
C GLN A 156 2.08 -15.08 -1.34
N ASN A 157 1.80 -14.58 -0.15
CA ASN A 157 1.89 -15.34 1.11
C ASN A 157 0.61 -16.13 1.43
N ASP A 158 -0.48 -15.91 0.69
CA ASP A 158 -1.73 -16.65 0.85
C ASP A 158 -1.60 -18.04 0.26
N PRO A 159 -2.03 -19.11 0.97
CA PRO A 159 -1.98 -20.49 0.45
C PRO A 159 -2.74 -20.72 -0.86
N LYS A 160 -3.68 -19.86 -1.20
CA LYS A 160 -4.42 -19.90 -2.46
C LYS A 160 -3.73 -19.18 -3.62
N SER A 161 -2.66 -18.43 -3.34
CA SER A 161 -1.83 -17.81 -4.38
C SER A 161 -0.92 -18.87 -5.00
N ILE A 162 -1.38 -19.50 -6.07
CA ILE A 162 -0.73 -20.64 -6.73
C ILE A 162 -0.46 -20.29 -8.18
N PHE A 163 0.80 -20.45 -8.63
CA PHE A 163 1.21 -20.20 -10.01
C PHE A 163 2.51 -20.94 -10.37
N ALA A 164 2.70 -21.17 -11.67
CA ALA A 164 3.84 -21.93 -12.18
C ALA A 164 5.12 -21.07 -12.29
N VAL A 165 6.26 -21.64 -11.90
CA VAL A 165 7.54 -20.96 -11.86
C VAL A 165 8.67 -21.79 -12.46
N TYR A 166 9.78 -21.11 -12.77
CA TYR A 166 11.08 -21.69 -13.08
C TYR A 166 12.10 -21.23 -12.03
N ILE A 167 13.04 -22.12 -11.69
CA ILE A 167 14.14 -21.85 -10.75
C ILE A 167 15.46 -21.92 -11.52
N GLY A 168 16.30 -20.91 -11.32
CA GLY A 168 17.65 -20.82 -11.86
C GLY A 168 17.71 -20.74 -13.39
N ASN A 169 18.94 -20.73 -13.90
CA ASN A 169 19.21 -20.69 -15.34
C ASN A 169 18.78 -21.97 -16.07
N ASP A 170 18.78 -23.10 -15.35
CA ASP A 170 18.39 -24.40 -15.88
C ASP A 170 16.85 -24.54 -16.04
N LYS A 171 16.09 -23.49 -15.67
CA LYS A 171 14.63 -23.43 -15.74
C LYS A 171 13.95 -24.64 -15.08
N ILE A 172 14.40 -24.99 -13.87
CA ILE A 172 13.82 -26.09 -13.10
C ILE A 172 12.35 -25.76 -12.80
N PRO A 173 11.40 -26.58 -13.25
CA PRO A 173 9.97 -26.30 -13.08
C PRO A 173 9.50 -26.55 -11.64
N GLY A 174 8.53 -25.75 -11.20
CA GLY A 174 7.87 -25.92 -9.93
C GLY A 174 6.59 -25.09 -9.83
N VAL A 175 5.86 -25.30 -8.75
CA VAL A 175 4.63 -24.55 -8.45
C VAL A 175 4.83 -23.75 -7.18
N ALA A 176 4.78 -22.43 -7.31
CA ALA A 176 4.84 -21.52 -6.19
C ALA A 176 3.48 -21.41 -5.51
N HIS A 177 3.47 -21.42 -4.19
CA HIS A 177 2.29 -21.10 -3.38
C HIS A 177 2.71 -20.47 -2.06
N GLY A 178 1.83 -19.66 -1.48
CA GLY A 178 2.03 -19.09 -0.16
C GLY A 178 1.97 -20.15 0.94
N ASN A 179 2.81 -19.99 1.95
CA ASN A 179 2.84 -20.85 3.12
C ASN A 179 3.21 -20.03 4.36
N GLN A 180 2.20 -19.61 5.12
CA GLN A 180 2.36 -18.93 6.43
C GLN A 180 3.40 -17.79 6.44
N GLY A 181 3.32 -16.88 5.47
CA GLY A 181 4.21 -15.72 5.37
C GLY A 181 5.46 -15.91 4.53
N GLN A 182 5.63 -17.08 3.91
CA GLN A 182 6.71 -17.40 2.98
C GLN A 182 6.15 -17.89 1.65
N ILE A 183 6.96 -17.88 0.61
CA ILE A 183 6.64 -18.57 -0.64
C ILE A 183 7.36 -19.92 -0.63
N MET A 184 6.64 -20.97 -0.98
CA MET A 184 7.20 -22.28 -1.18
C MET A 184 6.98 -22.71 -2.62
N VAL A 185 8.03 -23.18 -3.29
CA VAL A 185 7.91 -23.85 -4.60
C VAL A 185 7.95 -25.34 -4.39
N LYS A 186 6.91 -26.03 -4.83
CA LYS A 186 6.73 -27.49 -4.69
C LYS A 186 6.80 -28.23 -6.02
N PHE A 187 6.77 -29.54 -5.91
CA PHE A 187 6.74 -30.49 -7.04
C PHE A 187 7.97 -30.41 -7.93
N ILE A 188 9.13 -30.09 -7.34
CA ILE A 188 10.40 -30.12 -8.07
C ILE A 188 10.85 -31.57 -8.18
N PRO A 189 11.10 -32.09 -9.40
CA PRO A 189 11.59 -33.46 -9.59
C PRO A 189 12.90 -33.72 -8.81
N GLN A 190 13.04 -34.91 -8.22
CA GLN A 190 14.20 -35.25 -7.38
C GLN A 190 15.53 -35.30 -8.14
N TRP A 191 15.49 -35.56 -9.46
CA TRP A 191 16.71 -35.59 -10.30
C TRP A 191 17.20 -34.21 -10.73
N LEU A 192 16.45 -33.15 -10.45
CA LEU A 192 16.88 -31.78 -10.67
C LEU A 192 17.49 -31.22 -9.36
N SER A 193 18.45 -30.33 -9.49
CA SER A 193 19.25 -29.84 -8.36
C SER A 193 19.16 -28.33 -8.24
N PRO A 194 18.07 -27.77 -7.69
CA PRO A 194 18.02 -26.36 -7.38
C PRO A 194 19.09 -26.02 -6.34
N LYS A 195 19.59 -24.80 -6.35
CA LYS A 195 20.62 -24.33 -5.42
C LYS A 195 20.08 -23.17 -4.59
N GLU A 196 20.56 -23.06 -3.36
CA GLU A 196 20.34 -21.84 -2.57
C GLU A 196 20.96 -20.65 -3.29
N GLY A 197 20.24 -19.54 -3.34
CA GLY A 197 20.62 -18.37 -4.11
C GLY A 197 20.09 -18.32 -5.54
N ASP A 198 19.52 -19.41 -6.06
CA ASP A 198 18.93 -19.41 -7.41
C ASP A 198 17.75 -18.44 -7.48
N GLU A 199 17.66 -17.70 -8.58
CA GLU A 199 16.56 -16.81 -8.90
C GLU A 199 15.31 -17.61 -9.29
N VAL A 200 14.14 -17.14 -8.87
CA VAL A 200 12.86 -17.76 -9.20
C VAL A 200 12.04 -16.78 -10.05
N PHE A 201 11.55 -17.26 -11.19
CA PHE A 201 10.75 -16.49 -12.14
C PHE A 201 9.45 -17.20 -12.48
N THR A 202 8.42 -16.47 -12.86
CA THR A 202 7.19 -17.05 -13.40
C THR A 202 7.48 -17.79 -14.72
N SER A 203 6.84 -18.95 -14.92
CA SER A 203 7.05 -19.74 -16.15
C SER A 203 6.20 -19.26 -17.32
N GLY A 204 5.03 -18.69 -17.04
CA GLY A 204 4.02 -18.33 -18.04
C GLY A 204 3.20 -19.51 -18.59
N LEU A 205 3.48 -20.75 -18.16
CA LEU A 205 2.84 -21.96 -18.68
C LEU A 205 1.37 -22.10 -18.24
N ASP A 206 1.03 -21.56 -17.07
CA ASP A 206 -0.33 -21.58 -16.52
C ASP A 206 -1.25 -20.48 -17.11
N GLY A 207 -0.68 -19.56 -17.88
CA GLY A 207 -1.43 -18.44 -18.44
C GLY A 207 -1.80 -17.33 -17.45
N ILE A 208 -1.36 -17.45 -16.18
CA ILE A 208 -1.62 -16.46 -15.12
C ILE A 208 -0.65 -15.27 -15.27
N PHE A 209 0.62 -15.56 -15.46
CA PHE A 209 1.67 -14.58 -15.73
C PHE A 209 2.23 -14.73 -17.14
N PHE A 210 2.92 -13.72 -17.62
CA PHE A 210 3.92 -13.92 -18.67
C PHE A 210 5.21 -14.53 -18.07
N SER A 211 6.04 -15.16 -18.90
CA SER A 211 7.31 -15.75 -18.46
C SER A 211 8.30 -14.67 -18.03
N GLY A 212 9.06 -14.93 -16.98
CA GLY A 212 10.20 -14.10 -16.58
C GLY A 212 9.90 -13.02 -15.54
N VAL A 213 8.69 -12.98 -14.95
CA VAL A 213 8.44 -12.05 -13.83
C VAL A 213 9.20 -12.55 -12.59
N PRO A 214 10.08 -11.73 -11.99
CA PRO A 214 10.80 -12.10 -10.78
C PRO A 214 9.86 -12.45 -9.63
N VAL A 215 10.14 -13.54 -8.92
CA VAL A 215 9.39 -13.96 -7.73
C VAL A 215 10.22 -13.74 -6.48
N GLY A 216 11.45 -14.18 -6.51
CA GLY A 216 12.36 -14.12 -5.37
C GLY A 216 13.60 -14.98 -5.59
N ARG A 217 14.25 -15.34 -4.48
CA ARG A 217 15.46 -16.15 -4.46
C ARG A 217 15.30 -17.34 -3.53
N VAL A 218 15.81 -18.51 -3.96
CA VAL A 218 15.82 -19.72 -3.13
C VAL A 218 16.62 -19.48 -1.85
N SER A 219 15.99 -19.61 -0.70
CA SER A 219 16.63 -19.46 0.60
C SER A 219 16.94 -20.80 1.27
N LYS A 220 16.14 -21.85 0.98
CA LYS A 220 16.31 -23.17 1.58
C LYS A 220 15.73 -24.26 0.70
N ILE A 221 16.38 -25.43 0.69
CA ILE A 221 15.92 -26.61 -0.03
C ILE A 221 15.40 -27.62 0.98
N LEU A 222 14.20 -28.18 0.70
CA LEU A 222 13.54 -29.20 1.50
C LEU A 222 13.40 -30.46 0.63
N LYS A 223 14.01 -31.58 1.07
CA LYS A 223 13.90 -32.87 0.39
C LYS A 223 12.77 -33.68 1.02
N GLU A 224 11.84 -34.10 0.20
CA GLU A 224 10.73 -34.99 0.55
C GLU A 224 10.89 -36.35 -0.13
N SER A 225 10.06 -37.32 0.20
CA SER A 225 10.23 -38.69 -0.29
C SER A 225 10.04 -38.83 -1.82
N SER A 226 9.18 -38.01 -2.42
CA SER A 226 8.81 -38.15 -3.84
C SER A 226 9.18 -36.94 -4.70
N TYR A 227 9.45 -35.78 -4.10
CA TYR A 227 9.79 -34.53 -4.77
C TYR A 227 10.65 -33.67 -3.86
N GLN A 228 11.10 -32.55 -4.37
CA GLN A 228 11.77 -31.51 -3.58
C GLN A 228 10.90 -30.28 -3.53
N SER A 229 11.08 -29.50 -2.48
CA SER A 229 10.47 -28.18 -2.34
C SER A 229 11.55 -27.18 -1.98
N VAL A 230 11.36 -25.92 -2.34
CA VAL A 230 12.25 -24.85 -1.90
C VAL A 230 11.45 -23.71 -1.24
N ILE A 231 12.06 -23.09 -0.24
CA ILE A 231 11.56 -21.85 0.34
C ILE A 231 12.18 -20.70 -0.44
N VAL A 232 11.35 -19.72 -0.80
CA VAL A 232 11.75 -18.56 -1.59
C VAL A 232 11.57 -17.30 -0.77
N GLU A 233 12.63 -16.51 -0.67
CA GLU A 233 12.58 -15.14 -0.16
C GLU A 233 12.05 -14.23 -1.27
N SER A 234 10.89 -13.65 -1.06
CA SER A 234 10.21 -12.82 -2.04
C SER A 234 10.89 -11.47 -2.26
N TYR A 235 10.89 -10.99 -3.50
CA TYR A 235 11.28 -9.62 -3.83
C TYR A 235 10.19 -8.61 -3.54
N ALA A 236 8.92 -8.97 -3.70
CA ALA A 236 7.81 -8.10 -3.37
C ALA A 236 7.58 -8.04 -1.85
N LYS A 237 7.98 -6.94 -1.23
CA LYS A 237 7.67 -6.65 0.18
C LYS A 237 6.32 -5.92 0.23
N LEU A 238 5.25 -6.68 0.44
CA LEU A 238 3.89 -6.18 0.40
C LEU A 238 3.49 -5.54 1.75
N ASN A 239 3.86 -4.28 1.93
CA ASN A 239 3.32 -3.44 3.00
C ASN A 239 2.18 -2.60 2.41
N ILE A 240 0.93 -3.05 2.54
CA ILE A 240 -0.30 -2.33 2.12
C ILE A 240 -0.15 -1.68 0.73
N PRO A 241 -0.16 -2.44 -0.36
CA PRO A 241 -0.02 -1.87 -1.68
C PRO A 241 -1.28 -1.08 -2.06
N ASN A 242 -1.14 0.24 -2.26
CA ASN A 242 -2.25 1.06 -2.74
C ASN A 242 -2.52 0.83 -4.22
N TYR A 243 -1.49 0.51 -5.00
CA TYR A 243 -1.56 0.26 -6.43
C TYR A 243 -0.77 -0.98 -6.81
N LEU A 244 -1.31 -1.75 -7.74
CA LEU A 244 -0.78 -3.01 -8.25
C LEU A 244 -1.02 -3.08 -9.74
N TYR A 245 -0.29 -3.94 -10.45
CA TYR A 245 -0.55 -4.23 -11.84
C TYR A 245 -1.12 -5.65 -11.99
N VAL A 246 -2.22 -5.77 -12.72
CA VAL A 246 -2.81 -7.05 -13.08
C VAL A 246 -2.34 -7.42 -14.49
N VAL A 247 -1.87 -8.65 -14.66
CA VAL A 247 -1.47 -9.18 -15.96
C VAL A 247 -2.72 -9.58 -16.72
N THR A 248 -3.08 -8.82 -17.74
CA THR A 248 -4.18 -9.12 -18.65
C THR A 248 -3.61 -9.69 -19.94
N LYS A 249 -3.55 -11.03 -20.04
CA LYS A 249 -3.06 -11.69 -21.25
C LYS A 249 -4.14 -11.58 -22.33
N GLU A 250 -3.91 -10.85 -23.39
CA GLU A 250 -4.70 -10.95 -24.60
C GLU A 250 -4.36 -12.29 -25.28
N LYS A 251 -5.39 -12.99 -25.76
CA LYS A 251 -5.25 -14.25 -26.52
C LYS A 251 -4.66 -13.98 -27.89
#